data_63b9581b8b47321acfd3e7f40ee932b6
#
_entry.id   63b9581b8b47321acfd3e7f40ee932b6
#
_cell.length_a   1.000
_cell.length_b   1.000
_cell.length_c   1.000
_cell.angle_alpha   90.00
_cell.angle_beta   90.00
_cell.angle_gamma   90.00
#
_symmetry.space_group_name_H-M   'P 1'
#
loop_
_entity.id
_entity.type
_entity.pdbx_description
1 polymer ?
#
loop_
_entity_poly.entity_id
_entity_poly.type
_entity_poly.pdbx_seq_one_letter_code
_entity_poly.pdbx_strand_id
1 'polypeptide(L)'
;MKGISGGEKKRTSIAFELISDPQVVFMDEPTSGLDSLTAYVIVWYMKKLAATKNKTVAMTIHQPSSEIFSLFDDLILMVEGRLVYQGLASESV
;
A
#
# COMPACT_ATOMS: atom_id res chain seq x y z
N MET A 1 -9.97 -20.05 -12.20
CA MET A 1 -11.20 -19.92 -11.44
C MET A 1 -11.94 -18.66 -11.86
N LYS A 2 -13.18 -18.82 -12.22
CA LYS A 2 -14.03 -17.67 -12.54
C LYS A 2 -14.50 -17.00 -11.27
N GLY A 3 -14.65 -15.69 -11.30
CA GLY A 3 -15.37 -14.98 -10.27
C GLY A 3 -14.52 -14.28 -9.22
N ILE A 4 -13.21 -14.42 -9.25
CA ILE A 4 -12.38 -13.65 -8.34
C ILE A 4 -11.88 -12.42 -9.07
N SER A 5 -12.30 -11.24 -8.62
CA SER A 5 -11.86 -9.97 -9.18
C SER A 5 -10.38 -9.72 -8.86
N GLY A 6 -9.77 -8.75 -9.55
CA GLY A 6 -8.40 -8.35 -9.26
C GLY A 6 -8.22 -7.92 -7.82
N GLY A 7 -9.21 -7.18 -7.26
CA GLY A 7 -9.17 -6.76 -5.87
C GLY A 7 -9.26 -7.92 -4.90
N GLU A 8 -10.13 -8.90 -5.20
CA GLU A 8 -10.25 -10.09 -4.36
C GLU A 8 -8.98 -10.92 -4.37
N LYS A 9 -8.33 -11.06 -5.54
CA LYS A 9 -7.05 -11.76 -5.63
C LYS A 9 -6.00 -11.07 -4.79
N LYS A 10 -5.92 -9.74 -4.84
CA LYS A 10 -4.96 -8.98 -4.06
C LYS A 10 -5.22 -9.16 -2.56
N ARG A 11 -6.47 -9.05 -2.12
CA ARG A 11 -6.80 -9.23 -0.71
C ARG A 11 -6.48 -10.63 -0.23
N THR A 12 -6.75 -11.65 -1.04
CA THR A 12 -6.42 -13.04 -0.70
C THR A 12 -4.92 -13.24 -0.59
N SER A 13 -4.15 -12.67 -1.52
CA SER A 13 -2.70 -12.74 -1.50
C SER A 13 -2.13 -12.07 -0.25
N ILE A 14 -2.65 -10.89 0.08
CA ILE A 14 -2.22 -10.15 1.27
C ILE A 14 -2.54 -10.96 2.53
N ALA A 15 -3.73 -11.51 2.63
CA ALA A 15 -4.13 -12.31 3.79
C ALA A 15 -3.20 -13.53 3.95
N PHE A 16 -2.85 -14.17 2.85
CA PHE A 16 -1.94 -15.31 2.87
C PHE A 16 -0.56 -14.92 3.41
N GLU A 17 -0.04 -13.79 2.95
CA GLU A 17 1.26 -13.29 3.42
C GLU A 17 1.23 -12.95 4.91
N LEU A 18 0.10 -12.55 5.44
CA LEU A 18 -0.04 -12.14 6.83
C LEU A 18 -0.27 -13.30 7.80
N ILE A 19 -0.44 -14.52 7.32
CA ILE A 19 -0.65 -15.68 8.19
C ILE A 19 0.51 -15.86 9.16
N SER A 20 1.73 -15.58 8.75
CA SER A 20 2.91 -15.69 9.61
C SER A 20 3.06 -14.55 10.61
N ASP A 21 2.17 -13.55 10.58
CA ASP A 21 2.16 -12.40 11.48
C ASP A 21 3.49 -11.63 11.49
N PRO A 22 3.98 -11.16 10.33
CA PRO A 22 5.25 -10.45 10.28
C PRO A 22 5.15 -9.07 10.92
N GLN A 23 6.26 -8.59 11.50
CA GLN A 23 6.33 -7.22 12.05
C GLN A 23 6.48 -6.18 10.96
N VAL A 24 7.13 -6.53 9.86
CA VAL A 24 7.35 -5.65 8.72
C VAL A 24 6.77 -6.31 7.49
N VAL A 25 5.95 -5.58 6.76
CA VAL A 25 5.31 -6.08 5.55
C VAL A 25 5.78 -5.22 4.38
N PHE A 26 6.33 -5.86 3.35
CA PHE A 26 6.69 -5.19 2.10
C PHE A 26 5.75 -5.64 1.00
N MET A 27 5.24 -4.67 0.25
CA MET A 27 4.31 -4.95 -0.85
C MET A 27 4.78 -4.18 -2.09
N ASP A 28 4.87 -4.89 -3.20
CA ASP A 28 5.28 -4.28 -4.46
C ASP A 28 4.05 -4.02 -5.32
N GLU A 29 3.74 -2.75 -5.51
CA GLU A 29 2.62 -2.27 -6.31
C GLU A 29 1.30 -3.02 -6.03
N PRO A 30 0.84 -3.05 -4.76
CA PRO A 30 -0.35 -3.82 -4.41
C PRO A 30 -1.63 -3.33 -5.07
N THR A 31 -1.62 -2.10 -5.60
CA THR A 31 -2.80 -1.50 -6.23
C THR A 31 -2.73 -1.53 -7.76
N SER A 32 -1.68 -2.11 -8.34
CA SER A 32 -1.51 -2.16 -9.79
C SER A 32 -2.66 -2.93 -10.44
N GLY A 33 -3.23 -2.38 -11.50
CA GLY A 33 -4.31 -3.01 -12.24
C GLY A 33 -5.68 -2.94 -11.58
N LEU A 34 -5.80 -2.26 -10.45
CA LEU A 34 -7.07 -2.12 -9.74
C LEU A 34 -7.72 -0.77 -10.04
N ASP A 35 -9.04 -0.73 -9.96
CA ASP A 35 -9.77 0.54 -10.03
C ASP A 35 -9.47 1.38 -8.77
N SER A 36 -9.77 2.67 -8.83
CA SER A 36 -9.39 3.61 -7.78
C SER A 36 -10.04 3.29 -6.43
N LEU A 37 -11.29 2.84 -6.43
CA LEU A 37 -11.99 2.51 -5.19
C LEU A 37 -11.36 1.27 -4.52
N THR A 38 -11.14 0.22 -5.29
CA THR A 38 -10.55 -1.01 -4.76
C THR A 38 -9.13 -0.75 -4.28
N ALA A 39 -8.37 0.03 -5.03
CA ALA A 39 -7.02 0.42 -4.63
C ALA A 39 -7.03 1.17 -3.29
N TYR A 40 -7.95 2.11 -3.13
CA TYR A 40 -8.10 2.86 -1.88
C TYR A 40 -8.39 1.92 -0.71
N VAL A 41 -9.34 1.00 -0.90
CA VAL A 41 -9.73 0.06 0.16
C VAL A 41 -8.55 -0.79 0.63
N ILE A 42 -7.72 -1.25 -0.31
CA ILE A 42 -6.55 -2.06 0.03
C ILE A 42 -5.54 -1.25 0.85
N VAL A 43 -5.23 -0.04 0.42
CA VAL A 43 -4.27 0.81 1.14
C VAL A 43 -4.81 1.20 2.51
N TRP A 44 -6.10 1.54 2.58
CA TRP A 44 -6.76 1.86 3.85
C TRP A 44 -6.67 0.68 4.82
N TYR A 45 -6.92 -0.52 4.32
CA TYR A 45 -6.86 -1.73 5.14
C TYR A 45 -5.47 -1.95 5.69
N MET A 46 -4.44 -1.74 4.86
CA MET A 46 -3.06 -1.89 5.29
C MET A 46 -2.67 -0.83 6.32
N LYS A 47 -3.14 0.40 6.14
CA LYS A 47 -2.91 1.44 7.14
C LYS A 47 -3.55 1.07 8.49
N LYS A 48 -4.76 0.56 8.44
CA LYS A 48 -5.46 0.12 9.64
C LYS A 48 -4.72 -1.02 10.33
N LEU A 49 -4.24 -1.97 9.56
CA LEU A 49 -3.45 -3.08 10.07
C LEU A 49 -2.18 -2.59 10.78
N ALA A 50 -1.48 -1.65 10.15
CA ALA A 50 -0.27 -1.08 10.75
C ALA A 50 -0.58 -0.41 12.09
N ALA A 51 -1.66 0.35 12.16
CA ALA A 51 -2.03 1.07 13.37
C ALA A 51 -2.51 0.14 14.48
N THR A 52 -3.36 -0.85 14.15
CA THR A 52 -4.00 -1.69 15.16
C THR A 52 -3.12 -2.85 15.63
N LYS A 53 -2.23 -3.33 14.77
CA LYS A 53 -1.34 -4.45 15.07
C LYS A 53 0.09 -4.03 15.30
N ASN A 54 0.35 -2.73 15.34
CA ASN A 54 1.68 -2.18 15.55
C ASN A 54 2.71 -2.73 14.57
N LYS A 55 2.36 -2.72 13.30
CA LYS A 55 3.20 -3.22 12.22
C LYS A 55 3.71 -2.08 11.36
N THR A 56 4.83 -2.30 10.71
CA THR A 56 5.35 -1.38 9.69
C THR A 56 4.99 -1.96 8.33
N VAL A 57 4.32 -1.16 7.50
CA VAL A 57 3.96 -1.55 6.15
C VAL A 57 4.65 -0.60 5.18
N ALA A 58 5.44 -1.16 4.29
CA ALA A 58 6.09 -0.41 3.21
C ALA A 58 5.59 -0.96 1.88
N MET A 59 5.22 -0.07 0.98
CA MET A 59 4.73 -0.49 -0.33
C MET A 59 5.22 0.46 -1.41
N THR A 60 5.37 -0.07 -2.61
CA THR A 60 5.61 0.75 -3.78
C THR A 60 4.26 1.04 -4.43
N ILE A 61 4.05 2.29 -4.80
CA ILE A 61 2.83 2.71 -5.49
C ILE A 61 3.21 3.66 -6.60
N HIS A 62 2.67 3.41 -7.79
CA HIS A 62 2.88 4.23 -8.96
C HIS A 62 1.66 5.13 -9.16
N GLN A 63 1.88 6.44 -9.21
CA GLN A 63 0.84 7.44 -9.44
C GLN A 63 -0.40 7.27 -8.54
N PRO A 64 -0.22 7.38 -7.20
CA PRO A 64 -1.37 7.26 -6.31
C PRO A 64 -2.33 8.43 -6.49
N SER A 65 -3.64 8.16 -6.30
CA SER A 65 -4.62 9.23 -6.24
C SER A 65 -4.38 10.09 -5.00
N SER A 66 -4.99 11.28 -4.97
CA SER A 66 -4.88 12.16 -3.80
C SER A 66 -5.47 11.50 -2.56
N GLU A 67 -6.53 10.72 -2.71
CA GLU A 67 -7.15 10.01 -1.60
C GLU A 67 -6.21 8.96 -1.03
N ILE A 68 -5.54 8.20 -1.88
CA ILE A 68 -4.55 7.20 -1.45
C ILE A 68 -3.36 7.90 -0.81
N PHE A 69 -2.86 8.97 -1.43
CA PHE A 69 -1.73 9.72 -0.91
C PHE A 69 -1.98 10.21 0.52
N SER A 70 -3.21 10.62 0.81
CA SER A 70 -3.58 11.10 2.14
C SER A 70 -3.46 10.04 3.24
N LEU A 71 -3.38 8.77 2.87
CA LEU A 71 -3.25 7.67 3.83
C LEU A 71 -1.80 7.40 4.24
N PHE A 72 -0.83 7.95 3.53
CA PHE A 72 0.59 7.70 3.82
C PHE A 72 1.05 8.46 5.05
N ASP A 73 1.83 7.81 5.89
CA ASP A 73 2.52 8.47 7.00
C ASP A 73 3.83 9.06 6.51
N ASP A 74 4.65 8.25 5.87
CA ASP A 74 5.96 8.64 5.36
C ASP A 74 6.02 8.38 3.86
N LEU A 75 6.87 9.13 3.19
CA LEU A 75 7.05 9.03 1.75
C LEU A 75 8.52 8.92 1.40
N ILE A 76 8.83 7.99 0.51
CA ILE A 76 10.12 7.95 -0.17
C ILE A 76 9.82 8.15 -1.65
N LEU A 77 10.23 9.29 -2.20
CA LEU A 77 10.00 9.61 -3.60
C LEU A 77 11.27 9.36 -4.39
N MET A 78 11.16 8.54 -5.42
CA MET A 78 12.28 8.21 -6.29
C MET A 78 11.94 8.57 -7.73
N VAL A 79 12.91 9.15 -8.41
CA VAL A 79 12.80 9.51 -9.83
C VAL A 79 14.06 9.00 -10.53
N GLU A 80 13.87 8.18 -11.56
CA GLU A 80 14.96 7.61 -12.34
C GLU A 80 16.03 6.94 -11.46
N GLY A 81 15.58 6.19 -10.47
CA GLY A 81 16.47 5.47 -9.56
C GLY A 81 17.13 6.34 -8.50
N ARG A 82 16.80 7.63 -8.45
CA ARG A 82 17.38 8.55 -7.46
C ARG A 82 16.37 8.91 -6.39
N LEU A 83 16.85 9.01 -5.17
CA LEU A 83 16.04 9.48 -4.05
C LEU A 83 15.85 11.00 -4.18
N VAL A 84 14.60 11.46 -4.26
CA VAL A 84 14.28 12.89 -4.39
C VAL A 84 13.76 13.45 -3.07
N TYR A 85 12.99 12.65 -2.32
CA TYR A 85 12.41 13.10 -1.05
C TYR A 85 12.28 11.89 -0.12
N GLN A 86 12.53 12.12 1.15
CA GLN A 86 12.28 11.14 2.21
C GLN A 86 11.84 11.91 3.45
N GLY A 87 10.68 11.58 3.99
CA GLY A 87 10.16 12.23 5.18
C GLY A 87 8.65 12.06 5.28
N LEU A 88 8.02 12.93 6.05
CA LEU A 88 6.58 12.88 6.23
C LEU A 88 5.86 13.17 4.92
N ALA A 89 4.85 12.36 4.60
CA ALA A 89 4.08 12.57 3.36
C ALA A 89 3.37 13.92 3.38
N SER A 90 2.90 14.36 4.53
CA SER A 90 2.20 15.65 4.68
C SER A 90 3.10 16.85 4.37
N GLU A 91 4.41 16.70 4.43
CA GLU A 91 5.37 17.77 4.20
C GLU A 91 6.01 17.71 2.82
N SER A 92 5.60 16.78 1.96
CA SER A 92 6.19 16.60 0.64
C SER A 92 5.65 17.58 -0.40
N VAL A 93 4.61 18.32 -0.08
CA VAL A 93 3.91 19.23 -1.00
C VAL A 93 4.32 20.65 -0.77
#